data_47f3f56699f53497769366cf85cb862b
#
_entry.id   47f3f56699f53497769366cf85cb862b
#
_cell.length_a   1.000
_cell.length_b   1.000
_cell.length_c   1.000
_cell.angle_alpha   90.00
_cell.angle_beta   90.00
_cell.angle_gamma   90.00
#
_symmetry.space_group_name_H-M   'P 1'
#
loop_
_entity.id
_entity.type
_entity.pdbx_description
1 polymer ?
#
loop_
_entity_poly.entity_id
_entity_poly.type
_entity_poly.pdbx_seq_one_letter_code
_entity_poly.pdbx_strand_id
1 'polypeptide(L)'
;MKKLLGLTAAATLAMFTLTGCESMSANEQRIGAAALGGALGGGLGNSVGGGVGSAVGGGAGAAVGSKAQGGSNRNATYSGVGGAIGSAVGKSVFGGNAGAAIGGALGGGAGAAIEQDNRRR
;
A
#
# COMPACT_ATOMS: atom_id res chain seq x y z
N MET A 1 16.87 14.38 15.33
CA MET A 1 15.52 14.90 15.54
C MET A 1 14.56 14.57 14.41
N LYS A 2 14.94 14.72 13.14
CA LYS A 2 14.08 14.39 11.99
C LYS A 2 13.72 12.90 11.93
N LYS A 3 14.62 11.99 12.32
CA LYS A 3 14.39 10.54 12.34
C LYS A 3 13.42 10.11 13.45
N LEU A 4 13.43 10.80 14.59
CA LEU A 4 12.51 10.53 15.70
C LEU A 4 11.09 11.01 15.42
N LEU A 5 10.95 12.15 14.73
CA LEU A 5 9.64 12.64 14.30
C LEU A 5 8.99 11.71 13.27
N GLY A 6 9.78 11.18 12.33
CA GLY A 6 9.30 10.20 11.35
C GLY A 6 8.86 8.90 11.99
N LEU A 7 9.60 8.44 13.00
CA LEU A 7 9.30 7.19 13.70
C LEU A 7 8.03 7.30 14.56
N THR A 8 7.84 8.45 15.23
CA THR A 8 6.63 8.71 16.02
C THR A 8 5.39 8.89 15.14
N ALA A 9 5.52 9.56 14.00
CA ALA A 9 4.45 9.70 13.04
C ALA A 9 4.03 8.35 12.43
N ALA A 10 5.01 7.48 12.13
CA ALA A 10 4.75 6.15 11.64
C ALA A 10 4.08 5.25 12.69
N ALA A 11 4.49 5.37 13.95
CA ALA A 11 3.91 4.60 15.05
C ALA A 11 2.47 5.03 15.35
N THR A 12 2.17 6.33 15.30
CA THR A 12 0.80 6.83 15.51
C THR A 12 -0.11 6.45 14.35
N LEU A 13 0.39 6.47 13.12
CA LEU A 13 -0.39 6.04 11.96
C LEU A 13 -0.71 4.53 12.02
N ALA A 14 0.26 3.72 12.46
CA ALA A 14 0.07 2.28 12.63
C ALA A 14 -0.97 1.95 13.71
N MET A 15 -1.02 2.72 14.81
CA MET A 15 -2.04 2.54 15.85
C MET A 15 -3.44 2.93 15.37
N PHE A 16 -3.56 3.97 14.57
CA PHE A 16 -4.86 4.39 14.01
C PHE A 16 -5.45 3.36 13.05
N THR A 17 -4.60 2.68 12.28
CA THR A 17 -5.05 1.63 11.35
C THR A 17 -5.48 0.35 12.07
N LEU A 18 -4.87 0.03 13.20
CA LEU A 18 -5.24 -1.17 13.98
C LEU A 18 -6.61 -1.04 14.67
N THR A 19 -6.99 0.16 15.12
CA THR A 19 -8.28 0.38 15.78
C THR A 19 -9.45 0.48 14.80
N GLY A 20 -9.20 0.80 13.54
CA GLY A 20 -10.24 0.88 12.50
C GLY A 20 -10.64 -0.46 11.89
N CYS A 21 -9.87 -1.52 12.09
CA CYS A 21 -10.08 -2.80 11.40
C CYS A 21 -11.16 -3.70 12.03
N GLU A 22 -11.58 -3.46 13.27
CA GLU A 22 -12.51 -4.35 14.00
C GLU A 22 -13.94 -4.34 13.45
N SER A 23 -14.35 -3.25 12.82
CA SER A 23 -15.71 -3.10 12.27
C SER A 23 -15.79 -3.21 10.76
N MET A 24 -14.69 -3.61 10.09
CA MET A 24 -14.61 -3.68 8.64
C MET A 24 -14.98 -5.08 8.13
N SER A 25 -15.65 -5.12 6.98
CA SER A 25 -15.90 -6.38 6.29
C SER A 25 -14.59 -7.02 5.80
N ALA A 26 -14.62 -8.32 5.48
CA ALA A 26 -13.42 -9.01 4.97
C ALA A 26 -12.85 -8.36 3.71
N ASN A 27 -13.71 -7.82 2.85
CA ASN A 27 -13.27 -7.12 1.63
C ASN A 27 -12.56 -5.81 1.94
N GLU A 28 -13.10 -5.05 2.88
CA GLU A 28 -12.48 -3.79 3.33
C GLU A 28 -11.13 -4.03 4.00
N GLN A 29 -11.00 -5.11 4.76
CA GLN A 29 -9.74 -5.51 5.37
C GLN A 29 -8.67 -5.84 4.32
N ARG A 30 -9.04 -6.51 3.23
CA ARG A 30 -8.12 -6.81 2.11
C ARG A 30 -7.66 -5.54 1.41
N ILE A 31 -8.58 -4.62 1.14
CA ILE A 31 -8.27 -3.32 0.53
C ILE A 31 -7.34 -2.53 1.45
N GLY A 32 -7.66 -2.48 2.74
CA GLY A 32 -6.83 -1.79 3.74
C GLY A 32 -5.44 -2.41 3.87
N ALA A 33 -5.36 -3.73 3.89
CA ALA A 33 -4.07 -4.43 3.98
C ALA A 33 -3.22 -4.23 2.71
N ALA A 34 -3.84 -4.22 1.54
CA ALA A 34 -3.16 -3.93 0.28
C ALA A 34 -2.66 -2.48 0.25
N ALA A 35 -3.48 -1.55 0.72
CA ALA A 35 -3.10 -0.14 0.82
C ALA A 35 -1.94 0.06 1.79
N LEU A 36 -2.01 -0.54 2.96
CA LEU A 36 -0.95 -0.45 3.97
C LEU A 36 0.35 -1.07 3.48
N GLY A 37 0.27 -2.26 2.87
CA GLY A 37 1.42 -2.93 2.28
C GLY A 37 2.04 -2.11 1.17
N GLY A 38 1.22 -1.51 0.32
CA GLY A 38 1.68 -0.61 -0.75
C GLY A 38 2.37 0.64 -0.22
N ALA A 39 1.82 1.23 0.86
CA ALA A 39 2.41 2.40 1.52
C ALA A 39 3.79 2.07 2.10
N LEU A 40 3.88 1.03 2.90
CA LEU A 40 5.12 0.61 3.54
C LEU A 40 6.17 0.19 2.50
N GLY A 41 5.76 -0.65 1.56
CA GLY A 41 6.63 -1.13 0.50
C GLY A 41 7.11 -0.02 -0.41
N GLY A 42 6.23 0.89 -0.80
CA GLY A 42 6.55 2.03 -1.65
C GLY A 42 7.51 3.00 -0.98
N GLY A 43 7.22 3.37 0.28
CA GLY A 43 8.07 4.27 1.05
C GLY A 43 9.45 3.70 1.33
N LEU A 44 9.51 2.47 1.84
CA LEU A 44 10.77 1.78 2.13
C LEU A 44 11.55 1.50 0.85
N GLY A 45 10.86 1.02 -0.19
CA GLY A 45 11.48 0.73 -1.48
C GLY A 45 12.12 1.97 -2.10
N ASN A 46 11.47 3.13 -1.97
CA ASN A 46 12.04 4.38 -2.44
C ASN A 46 13.34 4.74 -1.70
N SER A 47 13.41 4.47 -0.41
CA SER A 47 14.60 4.74 0.40
C SER A 47 15.82 3.91 -0.05
N VAL A 48 15.58 2.71 -0.59
CA VAL A 48 16.65 1.78 -0.98
C VAL A 48 17.01 1.92 -2.46
N GLY A 49 16.02 2.02 -3.34
CA GLY A 49 16.22 1.95 -4.78
C GLY A 49 15.58 3.07 -5.60
N GLY A 50 15.20 4.18 -4.98
CA GLY A 50 14.59 5.30 -5.68
C GLY A 50 13.27 4.93 -6.36
N GLY A 51 13.03 5.42 -7.57
CA GLY A 51 11.78 5.19 -8.31
C GLY A 51 11.51 3.72 -8.60
N VAL A 52 12.53 2.98 -9.04
CA VAL A 52 12.41 1.54 -9.29
C VAL A 52 12.14 0.81 -7.98
N GLY A 53 12.85 1.17 -6.91
CA GLY A 53 12.64 0.59 -5.58
C GLY A 53 11.23 0.84 -5.06
N SER A 54 10.70 2.06 -5.28
CA SER A 54 9.33 2.38 -4.84
C SER A 54 8.29 1.57 -5.60
N ALA A 55 8.48 1.39 -6.90
CA ALA A 55 7.54 0.60 -7.72
C ALA A 55 7.56 -0.87 -7.32
N VAL A 56 8.74 -1.47 -7.21
CA VAL A 56 8.90 -2.88 -6.80
C VAL A 56 8.39 -3.07 -5.37
N GLY A 57 8.80 -2.20 -4.45
CA GLY A 57 8.39 -2.27 -3.05
C GLY A 57 6.89 -2.07 -2.87
N GLY A 58 6.32 -1.05 -3.52
CA GLY A 58 4.89 -0.76 -3.46
C GLY A 58 4.05 -1.89 -4.04
N GLY A 59 4.48 -2.43 -5.16
CA GLY A 59 3.81 -3.58 -5.78
C GLY A 59 3.87 -4.84 -4.92
N ALA A 60 5.06 -5.20 -4.48
CA ALA A 60 5.26 -6.37 -3.64
C ALA A 60 4.53 -6.24 -2.30
N GLY A 61 4.63 -5.06 -1.68
CA GLY A 61 3.96 -4.77 -0.42
C GLY A 61 2.44 -4.87 -0.53
N ALA A 62 1.85 -4.29 -1.58
CA ALA A 62 0.42 -4.35 -1.81
C ALA A 62 -0.04 -5.79 -2.06
N ALA A 63 0.70 -6.55 -2.86
CA ALA A 63 0.38 -7.95 -3.14
C ALA A 63 0.44 -8.80 -1.87
N VAL A 64 1.49 -8.64 -1.06
CA VAL A 64 1.65 -9.35 0.21
C VAL A 64 0.53 -8.98 1.17
N GLY A 65 0.22 -7.68 1.31
CA GLY A 65 -0.87 -7.20 2.15
C GLY A 65 -2.20 -7.84 1.76
N SER A 66 -2.51 -7.87 0.48
CA SER A 66 -3.70 -8.53 -0.05
C SER A 66 -3.75 -10.01 0.32
N LYS A 67 -2.64 -10.71 0.12
CA LYS A 67 -2.55 -12.16 0.42
C LYS A 67 -2.68 -12.44 1.91
N ALA A 68 -2.10 -11.59 2.76
CA ALA A 68 -2.15 -11.76 4.21
C ALA A 68 -3.58 -11.78 4.75
N GLN A 69 -4.51 -11.11 4.08
CA GLN A 69 -5.93 -11.09 4.44
C GLN A 69 -6.77 -12.09 3.60
N GLY A 70 -6.15 -13.12 3.08
CA GLY A 70 -6.83 -14.16 2.33
C GLY A 70 -7.22 -13.78 0.91
N GLY A 71 -6.58 -12.76 0.34
CA GLY A 71 -6.80 -12.38 -1.05
C GLY A 71 -6.34 -13.48 -2.02
N SER A 72 -7.03 -13.60 -3.14
CA SER A 72 -6.65 -14.54 -4.19
C SER A 72 -5.39 -14.08 -4.91
N ASN A 73 -4.80 -14.95 -5.73
CA ASN A 73 -3.67 -14.59 -6.59
C ASN A 73 -4.03 -13.44 -7.53
N ARG A 74 -5.26 -13.43 -8.04
CA ARG A 74 -5.76 -12.36 -8.89
C ARG A 74 -5.85 -11.03 -8.15
N ASN A 75 -6.36 -11.05 -6.91
CA ASN A 75 -6.39 -9.86 -6.06
C ASN A 75 -4.98 -9.33 -5.78
N ALA A 76 -4.05 -10.22 -5.47
CA ALA A 76 -2.64 -9.87 -5.24
C ALA A 76 -2.01 -9.25 -6.50
N THR A 77 -2.33 -9.76 -7.69
CA THR A 77 -1.82 -9.21 -8.95
C THR A 77 -2.36 -7.80 -9.19
N TYR A 78 -3.67 -7.59 -9.05
CA TYR A 78 -4.28 -6.28 -9.23
C TYR A 78 -3.75 -5.26 -8.22
N SER A 79 -3.68 -5.63 -6.95
CA SER A 79 -3.15 -4.75 -5.90
C SER A 79 -1.66 -4.49 -6.08
N GLY A 80 -0.91 -5.51 -6.50
CA GLY A 80 0.52 -5.38 -6.77
C GLY A 80 0.82 -4.43 -7.93
N VAL A 81 0.13 -4.60 -9.06
CA VAL A 81 0.27 -3.71 -10.22
C VAL A 81 -0.15 -2.29 -9.86
N GLY A 82 -1.29 -2.15 -9.18
CA GLY A 82 -1.77 -0.84 -8.71
C GLY A 82 -0.79 -0.18 -7.76
N GLY A 83 -0.26 -0.94 -6.81
CA GLY A 83 0.74 -0.45 -5.85
C GLY A 83 2.04 0.00 -6.52
N ALA A 84 2.51 -0.77 -7.50
CA ALA A 84 3.73 -0.43 -8.26
C ALA A 84 3.56 0.87 -9.04
N ILE A 85 2.49 0.98 -9.82
CA ILE A 85 2.18 2.17 -10.61
C ILE A 85 1.93 3.36 -9.69
N GLY A 86 1.12 3.16 -8.65
CA GLY A 86 0.78 4.21 -7.70
C GLY A 86 2.01 4.77 -6.99
N SER A 87 2.92 3.91 -6.54
CA SER A 87 4.16 4.34 -5.87
C SER A 87 5.05 5.15 -6.81
N ALA A 88 5.20 4.71 -8.05
CA ALA A 88 6.01 5.41 -9.04
C ALA A 88 5.42 6.78 -9.37
N VAL A 89 4.12 6.85 -9.63
CA VAL A 89 3.40 8.10 -9.93
C VAL A 89 3.39 9.03 -8.72
N GLY A 90 3.09 8.51 -7.54
CA GLY A 90 3.06 9.27 -6.30
C GLY A 90 4.41 9.91 -5.99
N LYS A 91 5.49 9.17 -6.19
CA LYS A 91 6.84 9.72 -6.06
C LYS A 91 7.08 10.86 -7.04
N SER A 92 6.68 10.70 -8.30
CA SER A 92 6.88 11.71 -9.35
C SER A 92 6.09 12.99 -9.09
N VAL A 93 4.88 12.87 -8.54
CA VAL A 93 3.97 14.01 -8.30
C VAL A 93 4.29 14.71 -6.98
N PHE A 94 4.38 13.96 -5.89
CA PHE A 94 4.57 14.52 -4.54
C PHE A 94 6.02 14.50 -4.07
N GLY A 95 6.85 13.68 -4.69
CA GLY A 95 8.28 13.55 -4.36
C GLY A 95 8.56 12.72 -3.11
N GLY A 96 9.73 12.14 -3.05
CA GLY A 96 10.27 11.45 -1.88
C GLY A 96 9.53 10.21 -1.42
N ASN A 97 9.87 9.77 -0.21
CA ASN A 97 9.28 8.58 0.41
C ASN A 97 7.79 8.74 0.70
N ALA A 98 7.37 9.96 1.09
CA ALA A 98 5.98 10.25 1.39
C ALA A 98 5.10 10.11 0.13
N GLY A 99 5.57 10.63 -1.00
CA GLY A 99 4.86 10.50 -2.27
C GLY A 99 4.73 9.06 -2.72
N ALA A 100 5.82 8.28 -2.60
CA ALA A 100 5.81 6.86 -2.94
C ALA A 100 4.87 6.06 -2.03
N ALA A 101 4.85 6.38 -0.73
CA ALA A 101 4.00 5.70 0.24
C ALA A 101 2.51 6.01 -0.03
N ILE A 102 2.17 7.28 -0.23
CA ILE A 102 0.78 7.70 -0.52
C ILE A 102 0.30 7.06 -1.83
N GLY A 103 1.13 7.13 -2.87
CA GLY A 103 0.81 6.53 -4.16
C GLY A 103 0.65 5.02 -4.08
N GLY A 104 1.53 4.35 -3.33
CA GLY A 104 1.46 2.91 -3.09
C GLY A 104 0.18 2.49 -2.35
N ALA A 105 -0.21 3.28 -1.34
CA ALA A 105 -1.45 3.05 -0.60
C ALA A 105 -2.67 3.18 -1.52
N LEU A 106 -2.77 4.28 -2.25
CA LEU A 106 -3.89 4.53 -3.15
C LEU A 106 -3.94 3.51 -4.29
N GLY A 107 -2.79 3.24 -4.92
CA GLY A 107 -2.71 2.29 -6.03
C GLY A 107 -2.98 0.85 -5.59
N GLY A 108 -2.40 0.41 -4.49
CA GLY A 108 -2.60 -0.93 -3.95
C GLY A 108 -4.04 -1.16 -3.51
N GLY A 109 -4.61 -0.20 -2.78
CA GLY A 109 -6.01 -0.25 -2.35
C GLY A 109 -6.97 -0.21 -3.53
N ALA A 110 -6.74 0.68 -4.50
CA ALA A 110 -7.57 0.78 -5.70
C ALA A 110 -7.51 -0.52 -6.52
N GLY A 111 -6.32 -1.10 -6.69
CA GLY A 111 -6.16 -2.37 -7.41
C GLY A 111 -6.97 -3.49 -6.77
N ALA A 112 -6.89 -3.61 -5.45
CA ALA A 112 -7.66 -4.59 -4.70
C ALA A 112 -9.17 -4.36 -4.85
N ALA A 113 -9.60 -3.10 -4.79
CA ALA A 113 -11.01 -2.73 -4.92
C ALA A 113 -11.55 -3.06 -6.32
N ILE A 114 -10.77 -2.77 -7.36
CA ILE A 114 -11.17 -3.06 -8.75
C ILE A 114 -11.37 -4.55 -8.95
N GLU A 115 -10.47 -5.38 -8.46
CA GLU A 115 -10.58 -6.83 -8.58
C GLU A 115 -11.85 -7.33 -7.88
N GLN A 116 -12.13 -6.84 -6.68
CA GLN A 116 -13.32 -7.23 -5.94
C GLN A 116 -14.62 -6.81 -6.65
N ASP A 117 -14.63 -5.61 -7.24
CA ASP A 117 -15.77 -5.15 -8.02
C ASP A 117 -16.01 -6.04 -9.25
N ASN A 118 -14.94 -6.43 -9.94
CA ASN A 118 -15.01 -7.34 -11.08
C ASN A 118 -15.58 -8.71 -10.70
N ARG A 119 -15.34 -9.19 -9.49
CA ARG A 119 -15.91 -10.45 -9.00
C ARG A 119 -17.41 -10.39 -8.77
N ARG A 120 -17.93 -9.23 -8.42
CA ARG A 120 -19.35 -9.02 -8.17
C ARG A 120 -20.17 -8.95 -9.46
N ARG A 121 -19.51 -8.72 -10.58
CA ARG A 121 -20.11 -8.68 -11.91
C ARG A 121 -19.96 -10.02 -12.60
#